data_623e7ff49a3c2af6857b5a883db55a8a
#
_entry.id   623e7ff49a3c2af6857b5a883db55a8a
#
_cell.length_a   1.000
_cell.length_b   1.000
_cell.length_c   1.000
_cell.angle_alpha   90.00
_cell.angle_beta   90.00
_cell.angle_gamma   90.00
#
_symmetry.space_group_name_H-M   'P 1'
#
loop_
_entity.id
_entity.type
_entity.pdbx_description
1 polymer ?
#
loop_
_entity_poly.entity_id
_entity_poly.type
_entity_poly.pdbx_seq_one_letter_code
_entity_poly.pdbx_strand_id
1 'polypeptide(L)'
;FTSINYPSLAVIQDGRKIQYIHQVKAATAEFYHKMNPKVGLLKLIPGIDGDYLRYFLERNDAIIIESFGVGGLPMGERYHFGEAIEWGINQGKTIVMTTQVPNEGSDMTIYQVGHHLKQYDSVLEAYDMTTEAVVTKLMWILGQTREPAGIRRLFYTTVAQDILYNESR
;
A
#
# COMPACT_ATOMS: atom_id res chain seq x y z
N PHE A 1 -19.41 -15.53 0.34
CA PHE A 1 -18.45 -14.40 0.40
C PHE A 1 -17.17 -14.86 1.04
N THR A 2 -16.05 -14.45 0.51
CA THR A 2 -14.71 -14.78 1.03
C THR A 2 -13.88 -13.51 1.10
N SER A 3 -13.16 -13.31 2.21
CA SER A 3 -12.14 -12.27 2.29
C SER A 3 -10.92 -12.68 1.46
N ILE A 4 -10.33 -11.75 0.72
CA ILE A 4 -9.16 -12.05 -0.11
C ILE A 4 -7.92 -12.17 0.80
N ASN A 5 -7.55 -11.12 1.49
CA ASN A 5 -6.33 -11.08 2.29
C ASN A 5 -6.60 -11.06 3.80
N TYR A 6 -7.74 -10.51 4.23
CA TYR A 6 -8.08 -10.44 5.64
C TYR A 6 -8.79 -11.73 6.09
N PRO A 7 -8.52 -12.26 7.30
CA PRO A 7 -9.28 -13.38 7.87
C PRO A 7 -10.78 -13.07 7.93
N SER A 8 -11.60 -14.10 7.82
CA SER A 8 -13.05 -13.96 7.94
C SER A 8 -13.42 -13.32 9.28
N LEU A 9 -14.26 -12.30 9.27
CA LEU A 9 -14.81 -11.68 10.49
C LEU A 9 -15.72 -12.64 11.26
N ALA A 10 -16.47 -13.46 10.53
CA ALA A 10 -17.35 -14.47 11.06
C ALA A 10 -17.53 -15.63 10.08
N VAL A 11 -17.85 -16.79 10.59
CA VAL A 11 -18.21 -17.97 9.82
C VAL A 11 -19.68 -18.31 10.11
N ILE A 12 -20.48 -18.50 9.04
CA ILE A 12 -21.86 -18.94 9.15
C ILE A 12 -21.88 -20.43 8.83
N GLN A 13 -22.30 -21.25 9.80
CA GLN A 13 -22.46 -22.69 9.65
C GLN A 13 -23.95 -23.03 9.53
N ASP A 14 -24.29 -23.90 8.59
CA ASP A 14 -25.63 -24.42 8.35
C ASP A 14 -26.71 -23.34 8.23
N GLY A 15 -26.35 -22.13 7.80
CA GLY A 15 -27.25 -20.98 7.65
C GLY A 15 -27.86 -20.44 8.95
N ARG A 16 -27.44 -20.94 10.11
CA ARG A 16 -28.03 -20.60 11.41
C ARG A 16 -27.03 -20.17 12.49
N LYS A 17 -25.88 -20.77 12.54
CA LYS A 17 -24.88 -20.50 13.59
C LYS A 17 -23.85 -19.51 13.08
N ILE A 18 -23.75 -18.33 13.70
CA ILE A 18 -22.73 -17.34 13.41
C ILE A 18 -21.65 -17.46 14.46
N GLN A 19 -20.43 -17.78 14.03
CA GLN A 19 -19.25 -17.77 14.87
C GLN A 19 -18.41 -16.54 14.49
N TYR A 20 -18.37 -15.56 15.38
CA TYR A 20 -17.52 -14.37 15.20
C TYR A 20 -16.07 -14.72 15.52
N ILE A 21 -15.16 -14.40 14.59
CA ILE A 21 -13.70 -14.54 14.74
C ILE A 21 -13.13 -13.21 15.23
N HIS A 22 -13.59 -12.10 14.64
CA HIS A 22 -13.25 -10.76 15.05
C HIS A 22 -14.49 -9.96 15.40
N GLN A 23 -14.44 -9.25 16.51
CA GLN A 23 -15.50 -8.31 16.90
C GLN A 23 -15.03 -6.90 16.58
N VAL A 24 -15.75 -6.23 15.69
CA VAL A 24 -15.51 -4.82 15.41
C VAL A 24 -16.02 -4.01 16.61
N LYS A 25 -15.15 -3.20 17.21
CA LYS A 25 -15.56 -2.27 18.25
C LYS A 25 -16.39 -1.15 17.62
N ALA A 26 -17.53 -0.85 18.24
CA ALA A 26 -18.31 0.31 17.85
C ALA A 26 -17.47 1.59 18.07
N ALA A 27 -17.40 2.44 17.06
CA ALA A 27 -16.75 3.74 17.13
C ALA A 27 -17.73 4.83 16.70
N THR A 28 -17.49 6.06 17.14
CA THR A 28 -18.25 7.21 16.65
C THR A 28 -17.92 7.44 15.18
N ALA A 29 -18.93 7.67 14.36
CA ALA A 29 -18.72 7.99 12.95
C ALA A 29 -17.99 9.33 12.80
N GLU A 30 -16.93 9.32 12.02
CA GLU A 30 -16.19 10.52 11.63
C GLU A 30 -16.36 10.76 10.13
N PHE A 31 -16.50 12.04 9.75
CA PHE A 31 -16.73 12.41 8.36
C PHE A 31 -15.56 13.24 7.83
N TYR A 32 -14.98 12.79 6.73
CA TYR A 32 -13.87 13.43 6.04
C TYR A 32 -14.34 13.93 4.68
N HIS A 33 -14.09 15.22 4.39
CA HIS A 33 -14.56 15.88 3.17
C HIS A 33 -13.46 16.13 2.15
N LYS A 34 -12.21 15.78 2.49
CA LYS A 34 -11.05 16.04 1.64
C LYS A 34 -10.44 14.72 1.17
N MET A 35 -10.30 14.61 -0.14
CA MET A 35 -9.59 13.52 -0.81
C MET A 35 -8.57 14.13 -1.78
N ASN A 36 -7.43 13.49 -1.93
CA ASN A 36 -6.46 13.86 -2.95
C ASN A 36 -6.50 12.85 -4.11
N PRO A 37 -6.97 13.23 -5.31
CA PRO A 37 -7.04 12.31 -6.45
C PRO A 37 -5.69 12.08 -7.13
N LYS A 38 -4.62 12.81 -6.76
CA LYS A 38 -3.28 12.68 -7.36
C LYS A 38 -2.52 11.48 -6.78
N VAL A 39 -3.12 10.31 -6.90
CA VAL A 39 -2.55 9.00 -6.55
C VAL A 39 -2.55 8.16 -7.81
N GLY A 40 -1.38 7.73 -8.24
CA GLY A 40 -1.21 6.86 -9.40
C GLY A 40 -1.01 5.41 -8.98
N LEU A 41 -1.43 4.49 -9.84
CA LEU A 41 -1.18 3.05 -9.71
C LEU A 41 -0.36 2.58 -10.89
N LEU A 42 0.80 1.99 -10.62
CA LEU A 42 1.70 1.42 -11.62
C LEU A 42 1.82 -0.09 -11.40
N LYS A 43 1.17 -0.85 -12.26
CA LYS A 43 1.33 -2.31 -12.30
C LYS A 43 2.57 -2.64 -13.11
N LEU A 44 3.52 -3.35 -12.51
CA LEU A 44 4.73 -3.75 -13.20
C LEU A 44 4.44 -4.87 -14.22
N ILE A 45 4.99 -4.71 -15.41
CA ILE A 45 4.98 -5.73 -16.46
C ILE A 45 6.42 -5.97 -16.94
N PRO A 46 6.73 -7.15 -17.50
CA PRO A 46 8.05 -7.40 -18.08
C PRO A 46 8.43 -6.35 -19.11
N GLY A 47 9.63 -5.77 -18.97
CA GLY A 47 10.13 -4.73 -19.88
C GLY A 47 9.80 -3.29 -19.47
N ILE A 48 9.04 -3.07 -18.41
CA ILE A 48 8.82 -1.72 -17.87
C ILE A 48 10.14 -1.16 -17.30
N ASP A 49 10.36 0.12 -17.46
CA ASP A 49 11.53 0.84 -16.97
C ASP A 49 11.18 2.03 -16.05
N GLY A 50 12.21 2.70 -15.55
CA GLY A 50 12.08 3.82 -14.64
C GLY A 50 11.44 5.06 -15.25
N ASP A 51 11.46 5.22 -16.56
CA ASP A 51 10.86 6.38 -17.25
C ASP A 51 9.34 6.37 -17.06
N TYR A 52 8.71 5.18 -17.10
CA TYR A 52 7.28 5.05 -16.77
C TYR A 52 7.00 5.47 -15.33
N LEU A 53 7.79 4.99 -14.37
CA LEU A 53 7.65 5.38 -12.98
C LEU A 53 7.85 6.89 -12.80
N ARG A 54 8.88 7.45 -13.44
CA ARG A 54 9.18 8.88 -13.43
C ARG A 54 8.02 9.70 -13.95
N TYR A 55 7.44 9.31 -15.09
CA TYR A 55 6.28 9.97 -15.67
C TYR A 55 5.08 10.03 -14.71
N PHE A 56 4.82 8.92 -13.99
CA PHE A 56 3.74 8.88 -13.00
C PHE A 56 4.05 9.75 -11.78
N LEU A 57 5.30 9.71 -11.28
CA LEU A 57 5.73 10.50 -10.12
C LEU A 57 5.65 12.01 -10.37
N GLU A 58 5.92 12.47 -11.60
CA GLU A 58 5.82 13.88 -11.96
C GLU A 58 4.39 14.42 -11.90
N ARG A 59 3.39 13.58 -12.13
CA ARG A 59 1.97 13.96 -12.22
C ARG A 59 1.16 13.68 -10.98
N ASN A 60 1.69 12.88 -10.07
CA ASN A 60 1.00 12.47 -8.87
C ASN A 60 1.77 12.89 -7.61
N ASP A 61 1.06 12.96 -6.49
CA ASP A 61 1.65 13.21 -5.18
C ASP A 61 2.10 11.91 -4.51
N ALA A 62 1.47 10.81 -4.90
CA ALA A 62 1.88 9.46 -4.49
C ALA A 62 1.72 8.45 -5.62
N ILE A 63 2.52 7.38 -5.56
CA ILE A 63 2.45 6.25 -6.47
C ILE A 63 2.36 4.95 -5.68
N ILE A 64 1.45 4.10 -6.13
CA ILE A 64 1.34 2.72 -5.69
C ILE A 64 1.96 1.85 -6.77
N ILE A 65 2.92 0.99 -6.38
CA ILE A 65 3.61 0.07 -7.28
C ILE A 65 3.12 -1.35 -6.99
N GLU A 66 2.38 -1.94 -7.92
CA GLU A 66 2.08 -3.38 -7.90
C GLU A 66 3.31 -4.15 -8.41
N SER A 67 4.11 -4.63 -7.47
CA SER A 67 5.40 -5.29 -7.72
C SER A 67 5.26 -6.71 -8.23
N PHE A 68 6.34 -7.26 -8.79
CA PHE A 68 6.43 -8.67 -9.14
C PHE A 68 6.50 -9.54 -7.88
N GLY A 69 5.76 -10.65 -7.86
CA GLY A 69 5.73 -11.51 -6.69
C GLY A 69 5.41 -10.72 -5.43
N VAL A 70 6.11 -10.97 -4.35
CA VAL A 70 5.85 -10.34 -3.03
C VAL A 70 6.53 -8.98 -2.83
N GLY A 71 7.24 -8.44 -3.82
CA GLY A 71 7.93 -7.14 -3.66
C GLY A 71 9.04 -6.90 -4.69
N GLY A 72 9.14 -7.73 -5.75
CA GLY A 72 10.18 -7.61 -6.77
C GLY A 72 10.02 -6.38 -7.65
N LEU A 73 11.13 -5.71 -7.92
CA LEU A 73 11.24 -4.57 -8.84
C LEU A 73 12.11 -4.95 -10.06
N PRO A 74 11.97 -4.25 -11.20
CA PRO A 74 12.88 -4.44 -12.33
C PRO A 74 14.31 -4.17 -11.89
N MET A 75 15.17 -5.19 -12.01
CA MET A 75 16.56 -5.13 -11.58
C MET A 75 17.49 -4.88 -12.79
N GLY A 76 18.61 -4.20 -12.51
CA GLY A 76 19.67 -3.90 -13.47
C GLY A 76 19.68 -2.45 -13.91
N GLU A 77 20.88 -1.95 -14.15
CA GLU A 77 21.16 -0.54 -14.48
C GLU A 77 20.33 -0.03 -15.68
N ARG A 78 20.08 -0.87 -16.67
CA ARG A 78 19.30 -0.52 -17.87
C ARG A 78 17.85 -0.10 -17.60
N TYR A 79 17.30 -0.49 -16.44
CA TYR A 79 15.91 -0.18 -16.11
C TYR A 79 15.74 1.15 -15.38
N HIS A 80 16.79 1.70 -14.78
CA HIS A 80 16.78 2.98 -14.04
C HIS A 80 15.66 3.12 -12.99
N PHE A 81 15.13 1.98 -12.52
CA PHE A 81 13.95 1.97 -11.65
C PHE A 81 14.28 2.50 -10.25
N GLY A 82 15.45 2.14 -9.71
CA GLY A 82 15.96 2.66 -8.45
C GLY A 82 16.15 4.17 -8.47
N GLU A 83 16.75 4.70 -9.54
CA GLU A 83 16.95 6.14 -9.73
C GLU A 83 15.63 6.91 -9.76
N ALA A 84 14.60 6.35 -10.40
CA ALA A 84 13.28 6.96 -10.43
C ALA A 84 12.63 6.99 -9.04
N ILE A 85 12.79 5.93 -8.23
CA ILE A 85 12.32 5.88 -6.84
C ILE A 85 13.04 6.94 -5.99
N GLU A 86 14.37 6.98 -6.04
CA GLU A 86 15.18 7.96 -5.29
C GLU A 86 14.80 9.39 -5.66
N TRP A 87 14.61 9.64 -6.95
CA TRP A 87 14.13 10.95 -7.39
C TRP A 87 12.76 11.28 -6.77
N GLY A 88 11.82 10.34 -6.78
CA GLY A 88 10.50 10.53 -6.18
C GLY A 88 10.59 10.88 -4.69
N ILE A 89 11.42 10.16 -3.94
CA ILE A 89 11.69 10.41 -2.52
C ILE A 89 12.22 11.84 -2.33
N ASN A 90 13.22 12.25 -3.12
CA ASN A 90 13.83 13.57 -3.07
C ASN A 90 12.84 14.70 -3.45
N GLN A 91 11.79 14.40 -4.21
CA GLN A 91 10.69 15.33 -4.52
C GLN A 91 9.56 15.29 -3.47
N GLY A 92 9.73 14.57 -2.38
CA GLY A 92 8.73 14.45 -1.32
C GLY A 92 7.49 13.66 -1.72
N LYS A 93 7.62 12.76 -2.73
CA LYS A 93 6.53 11.88 -3.14
C LYS A 93 6.39 10.70 -2.18
N THR A 94 5.17 10.24 -1.98
CA THR A 94 4.90 9.00 -1.25
C THR A 94 4.88 7.83 -2.22
N ILE A 95 5.61 6.76 -1.91
CA ILE A 95 5.66 5.54 -2.71
C ILE A 95 5.15 4.40 -1.86
N VAL A 96 4.17 3.67 -2.35
CA VAL A 96 3.61 2.49 -1.68
C VAL A 96 3.89 1.25 -2.50
N MET A 97 4.52 0.28 -1.85
CA MET A 97 4.75 -1.03 -2.45
C MET A 97 3.61 -1.97 -2.11
N THR A 98 3.03 -2.60 -3.11
CA THR A 98 2.05 -3.68 -2.99
C THR A 98 2.43 -4.83 -3.91
N THR A 99 1.62 -5.88 -3.96
CA THR A 99 1.90 -7.08 -4.76
C THR A 99 0.82 -7.35 -5.80
N GLN A 100 1.20 -8.02 -6.88
CA GLN A 100 0.28 -8.57 -7.87
C GLN A 100 -0.27 -9.95 -7.48
N VAL A 101 0.27 -10.55 -6.41
CA VAL A 101 -0.10 -11.92 -6.00
C VAL A 101 -1.36 -11.87 -5.14
N PRO A 102 -2.45 -12.50 -5.56
CA PRO A 102 -3.64 -12.62 -4.73
C PRO A 102 -3.35 -13.50 -3.50
N ASN A 103 -3.94 -13.15 -2.37
CA ASN A 103 -3.88 -13.91 -1.12
C ASN A 103 -2.49 -13.98 -0.44
N GLU A 104 -1.50 -13.30 -0.97
CA GLU A 104 -0.21 -13.12 -0.33
C GLU A 104 0.02 -11.62 -0.11
N GLY A 105 0.57 -11.25 1.03
CA GLY A 105 0.95 -9.88 1.29
C GLY A 105 2.23 -9.49 0.54
N SER A 106 2.52 -8.19 0.47
CA SER A 106 3.83 -7.72 0.06
C SER A 106 4.84 -7.93 1.19
N ASP A 107 6.08 -8.24 0.82
CA ASP A 107 7.22 -8.30 1.73
C ASP A 107 8.47 -7.76 1.04
N MET A 108 8.75 -6.49 1.29
CA MET A 108 9.93 -5.82 0.75
C MET A 108 11.25 -6.36 1.32
N THR A 109 11.22 -7.12 2.42
CA THR A 109 12.46 -7.63 3.04
C THR A 109 13.11 -8.76 2.25
N ILE A 110 12.36 -9.41 1.37
CA ILE A 110 12.86 -10.51 0.52
C ILE A 110 13.89 -10.03 -0.50
N TYR A 111 13.84 -8.76 -0.89
CA TYR A 111 14.74 -8.20 -1.90
C TYR A 111 15.64 -7.12 -1.32
N GLN A 112 16.93 -7.13 -1.68
CA GLN A 112 17.92 -6.16 -1.17
C GLN A 112 17.52 -4.71 -1.40
N VAL A 113 16.91 -4.40 -2.56
CA VAL A 113 16.42 -3.05 -2.88
C VAL A 113 15.33 -2.63 -1.91
N GLY A 114 14.43 -3.54 -1.55
CA GLY A 114 13.37 -3.27 -0.58
C GLY A 114 13.91 -2.90 0.80
N HIS A 115 14.95 -3.58 1.26
CA HIS A 115 15.61 -3.26 2.53
C HIS A 115 16.15 -1.82 2.56
N HIS A 116 16.78 -1.38 1.47
CA HIS A 116 17.30 -0.01 1.38
C HIS A 116 16.16 1.02 1.37
N LEU A 117 15.06 0.71 0.71
CA LEU A 117 13.92 1.62 0.59
C LEU A 117 13.14 1.78 1.90
N LYS A 118 13.11 0.77 2.76
CA LYS A 118 12.40 0.82 4.07
C LYS A 118 12.94 1.88 5.04
N GLN A 119 14.15 2.40 4.84
CA GLN A 119 14.70 3.48 5.67
C GLN A 119 14.01 4.84 5.45
N TYR A 120 13.26 5.01 4.36
CA TYR A 120 12.60 6.27 4.04
C TYR A 120 11.15 6.27 4.52
N ASP A 121 10.77 7.27 5.32
CA ASP A 121 9.38 7.42 5.82
C ASP A 121 8.35 7.60 4.70
N SER A 122 8.77 8.10 3.55
CA SER A 122 7.95 8.28 2.36
C SER A 122 7.73 7.00 1.54
N VAL A 123 8.42 5.90 1.90
CA VAL A 123 8.22 4.58 1.28
C VAL A 123 7.47 3.68 2.25
N LEU A 124 6.29 3.26 1.83
CA LEU A 124 5.36 2.44 2.61
C LEU A 124 5.19 1.07 1.97
N GLU A 125 4.84 0.10 2.78
CA GLU A 125 4.53 -1.25 2.34
C GLU A 125 3.07 -1.59 2.68
N ALA A 126 2.33 -2.10 1.72
CA ALA A 126 0.91 -2.38 1.87
C ALA A 126 0.61 -3.68 2.63
N TYR A 127 1.59 -4.58 2.74
CA TYR A 127 1.45 -5.89 3.35
C TYR A 127 0.25 -6.66 2.80
N ASP A 128 -0.76 -6.90 3.62
CA ASP A 128 -1.97 -7.68 3.31
C ASP A 128 -3.14 -6.84 2.81
N MET A 129 -2.96 -5.52 2.64
CA MET A 129 -4.00 -4.66 2.06
C MET A 129 -4.26 -5.00 0.60
N THR A 130 -5.53 -4.97 0.18
CA THR A 130 -5.84 -5.02 -1.26
C THR A 130 -5.44 -3.71 -1.94
N THR A 131 -5.13 -3.77 -3.23
CA THR A 131 -4.76 -2.56 -4.01
C THR A 131 -5.84 -1.48 -3.94
N GLU A 132 -7.13 -1.86 -3.97
CA GLU A 132 -8.26 -0.92 -3.87
C GLU A 132 -8.30 -0.22 -2.51
N ALA A 133 -8.03 -0.96 -1.43
CA ALA A 133 -7.93 -0.37 -0.09
C ALA A 133 -6.76 0.60 0.00
N VAL A 134 -5.60 0.24 -0.55
CA VAL A 134 -4.41 1.11 -0.59
C VAL A 134 -4.70 2.41 -1.34
N VAL A 135 -5.29 2.33 -2.54
CA VAL A 135 -5.62 3.50 -3.36
C VAL A 135 -6.54 4.46 -2.61
N THR A 136 -7.65 3.95 -2.12
CA THR A 136 -8.67 4.80 -1.46
C THR A 136 -8.18 5.37 -0.14
N LYS A 137 -7.48 4.57 0.66
CA LYS A 137 -6.88 5.01 1.92
C LYS A 137 -5.82 6.10 1.69
N LEU A 138 -4.95 5.93 0.68
CA LEU A 138 -3.91 6.90 0.38
C LEU A 138 -4.48 8.23 -0.13
N MET A 139 -5.53 8.18 -0.98
CA MET A 139 -6.26 9.39 -1.38
C MET A 139 -6.84 10.13 -0.18
N TRP A 140 -7.43 9.38 0.76
CA TRP A 140 -7.95 9.96 2.00
C TRP A 140 -6.85 10.58 2.85
N ILE A 141 -5.76 9.85 3.12
CA ILE A 141 -4.63 10.32 3.93
C ILE A 141 -4.04 11.61 3.37
N LEU A 142 -3.76 11.64 2.07
CA LEU A 142 -3.19 12.80 1.39
C LEU A 142 -4.16 13.99 1.30
N GLY A 143 -5.43 13.78 1.56
CA GLY A 143 -6.41 14.84 1.80
C GLY A 143 -6.32 15.45 3.20
N GLN A 144 -5.71 14.75 4.18
CA GLN A 144 -5.60 15.20 5.58
C GLN A 144 -4.21 15.76 5.89
N THR A 145 -3.13 15.15 5.38
CA THR A 145 -1.75 15.53 5.69
C THR A 145 -0.82 15.36 4.50
N ARG A 146 0.29 16.11 4.52
CA ARG A 146 1.42 15.99 3.58
C ARG A 146 2.72 15.61 4.29
N GLU A 147 2.71 15.56 5.61
CA GLU A 147 3.87 15.21 6.42
C GLU A 147 4.14 13.70 6.36
N PRO A 148 5.36 13.25 5.97
CA PRO A 148 5.68 11.83 5.79
C PRO A 148 5.35 10.99 7.03
N ALA A 149 5.72 11.44 8.22
CA ALA A 149 5.42 10.74 9.48
C ALA A 149 3.91 10.65 9.75
N GLY A 150 3.15 11.70 9.39
CA GLY A 150 1.69 11.71 9.49
C GLY A 150 1.05 10.74 8.50
N ILE A 151 1.55 10.70 7.26
CA ILE A 151 1.11 9.76 6.23
C ILE A 151 1.36 8.32 6.69
N ARG A 152 2.59 8.01 7.13
CA ARG A 152 2.98 6.69 7.63
C ARG A 152 2.09 6.24 8.78
N ARG A 153 1.91 7.08 9.79
CA ARG A 153 1.05 6.78 10.96
C ARG A 153 -0.38 6.45 10.54
N LEU A 154 -1.00 7.25 9.68
CA LEU A 154 -2.38 7.02 9.22
C LEU A 154 -2.48 5.79 8.32
N PHE A 155 -1.45 5.52 7.52
CA PHE A 155 -1.42 4.36 6.63
C PHE A 155 -1.46 3.05 7.40
N TYR A 156 -0.70 2.94 8.50
CA TYR A 156 -0.66 1.75 9.34
C TYR A 156 -1.73 1.73 10.45
N THR A 157 -2.51 2.80 10.58
CA THR A 157 -3.71 2.77 11.44
C THR A 157 -4.81 1.99 10.72
N THR A 158 -5.28 0.89 11.33
CA THR A 158 -6.33 0.05 10.75
C THR A 158 -7.64 0.81 10.64
N VAL A 159 -8.22 0.85 9.44
CA VAL A 159 -9.54 1.42 9.16
C VAL A 159 -10.42 0.32 8.57
N ALA A 160 -11.56 0.04 9.21
CA ALA A 160 -12.51 -0.99 8.75
C ALA A 160 -11.85 -2.37 8.48
N GLN A 161 -10.82 -2.73 9.22
CA GLN A 161 -10.11 -4.00 9.07
C GLN A 161 -9.35 -4.13 7.73
N ASP A 162 -8.86 -3.04 7.20
CA ASP A 162 -8.17 -2.99 5.90
C ASP A 162 -6.74 -3.56 5.93
N ILE A 163 -6.12 -3.63 7.11
CA ILE A 163 -4.76 -4.14 7.31
C ILE A 163 -4.65 -4.93 8.62
N LEU A 164 -4.02 -6.09 8.59
CA LEU A 164 -3.67 -6.90 9.77
C LEU A 164 -2.33 -6.53 10.37
N TYR A 165 -1.46 -5.97 9.54
CA TYR A 165 -0.11 -5.61 9.97
C TYR A 165 -0.15 -4.56 11.08
N ASN A 166 0.69 -4.80 12.10
CA ASN A 166 0.90 -3.86 13.19
C ASN A 166 2.41 -3.72 13.41
N GLU A 167 2.94 -2.50 13.27
CA GLU A 167 4.38 -2.21 13.46
C GLU A 167 4.92 -2.53 14.86
N SER A 168 4.03 -2.84 15.81
CA SER A 168 4.38 -3.23 17.18
C SER A 168 4.59 -4.74 17.38
N ARG A 169 4.70 -5.53 16.30
CA ARG A 169 5.04 -6.96 16.34
C ARG A 169 6.43 -7.22 15.84
#